data_54de9631ef2aa6bb02a1188bde6a9c3b
#
_entry.id   54de9631ef2aa6bb02a1188bde6a9c3b
#
_cell.length_a   1.000
_cell.length_b   1.000
_cell.length_c   1.000
_cell.angle_alpha   90.00
_cell.angle_beta   90.00
_cell.angle_gamma   90.00
#
_symmetry.space_group_name_H-M   'P 1'
#
loop_
_entity.id
_entity.type
_entity.pdbx_description
1 polymer ?
#
loop_
_entity_poly.entity_id
_entity_poly.type
_entity_poly.pdbx_seq_one_letter_code
_entity_poly.pdbx_strand_id
1 'polypeptide(L)'
;MQETVAVLGAGSWGTALALLLARAGVSVRLWDRSPDQVERLQDHRENRQYLPGCPLPESIEIVADLTAAIDNVDGIVFAVPAGALGQMTTQVVELLNGNLGPHTGPVAVIVSKGIKVDSLL
;
A
#
# COMPACT_ATOMS: atom_id res chain seq x y z
N MET A 1 11.22 -17.16 4.08
CA MET A 1 11.11 -16.15 3.03
C MET A 1 10.19 -15.04 3.47
N GLN A 2 10.54 -13.83 3.14
CA GLN A 2 9.79 -12.67 3.56
C GLN A 2 8.70 -12.35 2.54
N GLU A 3 7.48 -12.14 3.00
CA GLU A 3 6.40 -11.71 2.13
C GLU A 3 6.51 -10.23 1.85
N THR A 4 6.03 -9.82 0.68
CA THR A 4 5.99 -8.43 0.27
C THR A 4 4.55 -8.01 0.01
N VAL A 5 4.14 -6.92 0.63
CA VAL A 5 2.78 -6.41 0.50
C VAL A 5 2.84 -4.95 0.05
N ALA A 6 2.05 -4.62 -0.96
CA ALA A 6 1.86 -3.25 -1.39
C ALA A 6 0.68 -2.64 -0.64
N VAL A 7 0.90 -1.48 -0.04
CA VAL A 7 -0.19 -0.71 0.59
C VAL A 7 -0.41 0.52 -0.28
N LEU A 8 -1.58 0.59 -0.88
CA LEU A 8 -1.94 1.66 -1.82
C LEU A 8 -2.82 2.68 -1.13
N GLY A 9 -2.24 3.81 -0.82
CA GLY A 9 -2.87 4.87 -0.07
C GLY A 9 -2.11 5.17 1.21
N ALA A 10 -1.58 6.37 1.34
CA ALA A 10 -0.73 6.75 2.46
C ALA A 10 -1.37 7.83 3.32
N GLY A 11 -2.65 7.69 3.62
CA GLY A 11 -3.30 8.47 4.65
C GLY A 11 -3.00 7.86 6.02
N SER A 12 -3.78 8.22 7.03
CA SER A 12 -3.56 7.68 8.37
C SER A 12 -3.77 6.18 8.42
N TRP A 13 -4.81 5.69 7.75
CA TRP A 13 -5.15 4.26 7.75
C TRP A 13 -4.10 3.42 7.04
N GLY A 14 -3.73 3.83 5.82
CA GLY A 14 -2.72 3.09 5.05
C GLY A 14 -1.37 3.08 5.73
N THR A 15 -0.97 4.22 6.31
CA THR A 15 0.29 4.30 7.03
C THR A 15 0.29 3.41 8.27
N ALA A 16 -0.82 3.39 9.01
CA ALA A 16 -0.94 2.52 10.18
C ALA A 16 -0.84 1.05 9.79
N LEU A 17 -1.51 0.65 8.71
CA LEU A 17 -1.43 -0.72 8.21
C LEU A 17 -0.01 -1.08 7.79
N ALA A 18 0.68 -0.17 7.11
CA ALA A 18 2.06 -0.40 6.71
C ALA A 18 2.95 -0.65 7.93
N LEU A 19 2.76 0.12 8.99
CA LEU A 19 3.52 -0.06 10.23
C LEU A 19 3.22 -1.39 10.89
N LEU A 20 1.96 -1.80 10.92
CA LEU A 20 1.59 -3.08 11.51
C LEU A 20 2.22 -4.25 10.73
N LEU A 21 2.17 -4.18 9.41
CA LEU A 21 2.77 -5.20 8.57
C LEU A 21 4.28 -5.27 8.76
N ALA A 22 4.93 -4.11 8.81
CA ALA A 22 6.37 -4.05 9.02
C ALA A 22 6.77 -4.67 10.36
N ARG A 23 5.99 -4.42 11.41
CA ARG A 23 6.23 -5.01 12.72
C ARG A 23 6.07 -6.53 12.71
N ALA A 24 5.25 -7.03 11.82
CA ALA A 24 5.04 -8.47 11.67
C ALA A 24 6.11 -9.14 10.80
N GLY A 25 7.09 -8.38 10.33
CA GLY A 25 8.17 -8.93 9.52
C GLY A 25 7.91 -8.92 8.04
N VAL A 26 6.89 -8.21 7.59
CA VAL A 26 6.53 -8.13 6.18
C VAL A 26 7.28 -6.96 5.52
N SER A 27 7.80 -7.19 4.32
CA SER A 27 8.31 -6.10 3.49
C SER A 27 7.14 -5.31 2.92
N VAL A 28 7.14 -4.02 3.12
CA VAL A 28 6.01 -3.18 2.70
C VAL A 28 6.45 -2.20 1.64
N ARG A 29 5.65 -2.08 0.59
CA ARG A 29 5.79 -0.98 -0.37
C ARG A 29 4.58 -0.07 -0.20
N LEU A 30 4.85 1.13 0.27
CA LEU A 30 3.80 2.12 0.52
C LEU A 30 3.77 3.10 -0.63
N TRP A 31 2.61 3.22 -1.25
CA TRP A 31 2.42 4.08 -2.41
C TRP A 31 1.25 5.01 -2.17
N ASP A 32 1.35 6.22 -2.70
CA ASP A 32 0.22 7.15 -2.72
C ASP A 32 0.13 7.78 -4.10
N ARG A 33 -1.06 8.13 -4.51
CA ARG A 33 -1.25 8.74 -5.83
C ARG A 33 -0.82 10.20 -5.88
N SER A 34 -0.57 10.82 -4.74
CA SER A 34 -0.05 12.19 -4.68
C SER A 34 1.48 12.14 -4.67
N PRO A 35 2.15 12.65 -5.70
CA PRO A 35 3.61 12.70 -5.70
C PRO A 35 4.17 13.52 -4.55
N ASP A 36 3.46 14.56 -4.14
CA ASP A 36 3.89 15.39 -3.01
C ASP A 36 3.88 14.60 -1.72
N GLN A 37 2.88 13.75 -1.52
CA GLN A 37 2.81 12.91 -0.33
C GLN A 37 3.95 11.90 -0.32
N VAL A 38 4.23 11.28 -1.45
CA VAL A 38 5.34 10.33 -1.57
C VAL A 38 6.65 11.01 -1.22
N GLU A 39 6.88 12.21 -1.75
CA GLU A 39 8.11 12.95 -1.48
C GLU A 39 8.25 13.29 0.00
N ARG A 40 7.17 13.75 0.62
CA ARG A 40 7.20 14.06 2.05
C ARG A 40 7.53 12.83 2.89
N LEU A 41 6.94 11.68 2.54
CA LEU A 41 7.21 10.44 3.26
C LEU A 41 8.66 9.98 3.08
N GLN A 42 9.19 10.12 1.88
CA GLN A 42 10.58 9.76 1.61
C GLN A 42 11.54 10.66 2.38
N ASP A 43 11.26 11.96 2.42
CA ASP A 43 12.13 12.92 3.06
C ASP A 43 12.13 12.81 4.59
N HIS A 44 10.95 12.63 5.16
CA HIS A 44 10.80 12.64 6.62
C HIS A 44 10.79 11.28 7.25
N ARG A 45 10.55 10.24 6.48
CA ARG A 45 10.38 8.87 7.01
C ARG A 45 9.34 8.83 8.12
N GLU A 46 8.31 9.64 7.97
CA GLU A 46 7.23 9.78 8.93
C GLU A 46 6.07 10.47 8.23
N ASN A 47 4.85 10.04 8.50
CA ASN A 47 3.66 10.69 7.94
C ASN A 47 3.20 11.77 8.92
N ARG A 48 3.80 12.93 8.83
CA ARG A 48 3.55 14.03 9.78
C ARG A 48 2.15 14.59 9.69
N GLN A 49 1.54 14.50 8.52
CA GLN A 49 0.21 15.05 8.29
C GLN A 49 -0.89 14.16 8.85
N TYR A 50 -0.76 12.86 8.70
CA TYR A 50 -1.84 11.93 9.02
C TYR A 50 -1.53 11.01 10.18
N LEU A 51 -0.28 10.77 10.50
CA LEU A 51 0.10 9.87 11.58
C LEU A 51 1.42 10.33 12.20
N PRO A 52 1.41 11.51 12.86
CA PRO A 52 2.65 12.05 13.43
C PRO A 52 3.16 11.21 14.60
N GLY A 53 4.47 11.24 14.80
CA GLY A 53 5.10 10.55 15.91
C GLY A 53 5.41 9.09 15.68
N CYS A 54 5.16 8.58 14.48
CA CYS A 54 5.39 7.17 14.16
C CYS A 54 6.42 7.08 13.03
N PRO A 55 7.71 6.92 13.33
CA PRO A 55 8.73 6.82 12.27
C PRO A 55 8.51 5.56 11.43
N LEU A 56 8.78 5.67 10.13
CA LEU A 56 8.64 4.56 9.21
C LEU A 56 9.94 3.76 9.19
N PRO A 57 9.88 2.46 9.53
CA PRO A 57 11.09 1.62 9.52
C PRO A 57 11.59 1.39 8.08
N GLU A 58 12.83 0.96 7.96
CA GLU A 58 13.45 0.73 6.66
C GLU A 58 12.76 -0.36 5.85
N SER A 59 12.08 -1.27 6.50
CA SER A 59 11.32 -2.32 5.82
C SER A 59 10.11 -1.77 5.06
N ILE A 60 9.76 -0.50 5.26
CA ILE A 60 8.75 0.17 4.46
C ILE A 60 9.45 0.99 3.38
N GLU A 61 9.30 0.53 2.15
CA GLU A 61 9.79 1.24 0.98
C GLU A 61 8.69 2.16 0.47
N ILE A 62 9.00 3.43 0.30
CA ILE A 62 8.03 4.40 -0.18
C ILE A 62 8.24 4.57 -1.67
N VAL A 63 7.22 4.22 -2.45
CA VAL A 63 7.32 4.05 -3.90
C VAL A 63 6.43 5.06 -4.60
N ALA A 64 6.97 5.74 -5.60
CA ALA A 64 6.21 6.74 -6.37
C ALA A 64 5.46 6.14 -7.54
N ASP A 65 5.95 5.03 -8.09
CA ASP A 65 5.37 4.41 -9.28
C ASP A 65 4.49 3.23 -8.90
N LEU A 66 3.23 3.27 -9.34
CA LEU A 66 2.26 2.22 -9.02
C LEU A 66 2.70 0.86 -9.54
N THR A 67 3.23 0.80 -10.75
CA THR A 67 3.70 -0.46 -11.32
C THR A 67 4.79 -1.09 -10.47
N ALA A 68 5.74 -0.26 -10.02
CA ALA A 68 6.80 -0.75 -9.14
C ALA A 68 6.26 -1.19 -7.78
N ALA A 69 5.22 -0.51 -7.29
CA ALA A 69 4.65 -0.84 -5.99
C ALA A 69 4.03 -2.23 -5.97
N ILE A 70 3.38 -2.62 -7.05
CA ILE A 70 2.64 -3.89 -7.11
C ILE A 70 3.41 -5.01 -7.81
N ASP A 71 4.62 -4.75 -8.27
CA ASP A 71 5.39 -5.74 -9.00
C ASP A 71 5.81 -6.89 -8.08
N ASN A 72 5.35 -8.08 -8.41
CA ASN A 72 5.77 -9.31 -7.74
C ASN A 72 5.48 -9.32 -6.23
N VAL A 73 4.38 -8.73 -5.82
CA VAL A 73 3.97 -8.73 -4.41
C VAL A 73 3.09 -9.94 -4.10
N ASP A 74 3.05 -10.29 -2.83
CA ASP A 74 2.21 -11.38 -2.34
C ASP A 74 0.80 -10.90 -1.98
N GLY A 75 0.67 -9.62 -1.67
CA GLY A 75 -0.63 -9.05 -1.33
C GLY A 75 -0.71 -7.58 -1.66
N ILE A 76 -1.92 -7.09 -1.85
CA ILE A 76 -2.19 -5.68 -2.14
C ILE A 76 -3.29 -5.22 -1.21
N VAL A 77 -3.03 -4.14 -0.49
CA VAL A 77 -4.02 -3.52 0.39
C VAL A 77 -4.44 -2.19 -0.22
N PHE A 78 -5.73 -2.03 -0.44
CA PHE A 78 -6.29 -0.77 -0.94
C PHE A 78 -6.75 0.07 0.25
N ALA A 79 -5.98 1.09 0.59
CA ALA A 79 -6.29 2.01 1.69
C ALA A 79 -6.66 3.38 1.15
N VAL A 80 -7.58 3.40 0.18
CA VAL A 80 -8.02 4.61 -0.49
C VAL A 80 -9.47 4.90 -0.15
N PRO A 81 -9.92 6.16 -0.32
CA PRO A 81 -11.33 6.48 -0.10
C PRO A 81 -12.24 5.67 -1.01
N ALA A 82 -13.46 5.43 -0.54
CA ALA A 82 -14.43 4.63 -1.30
C ALA A 82 -14.65 5.12 -2.72
N GLY A 83 -14.64 6.43 -2.91
CA GLY A 83 -14.83 7.01 -4.24
C GLY A 83 -13.70 6.74 -5.21
N ALA A 84 -12.52 6.39 -4.73
CA ALA A 84 -11.37 6.09 -5.58
C ALA A 84 -11.14 4.59 -5.75
N LEU A 85 -11.83 3.77 -4.97
CA LEU A 85 -11.54 2.33 -4.92
C LEU A 85 -11.76 1.62 -6.24
N GLY A 86 -12.88 1.87 -6.90
CA GLY A 86 -13.19 1.21 -8.18
C GLY A 86 -12.15 1.53 -9.24
N GLN A 87 -11.76 2.79 -9.34
CA GLN A 87 -10.76 3.22 -10.32
C GLN A 87 -9.40 2.60 -10.02
N MET A 88 -9.00 2.59 -8.77
CA MET A 88 -7.73 2.00 -8.37
C MET A 88 -7.69 0.50 -8.63
N THR A 89 -8.76 -0.20 -8.30
CA THR A 89 -8.86 -1.62 -8.55
C THR A 89 -8.71 -1.93 -10.03
N THR A 90 -9.39 -1.16 -10.89
CA THR A 90 -9.29 -1.33 -12.34
C THR A 90 -7.87 -1.12 -12.82
N GLN A 91 -7.21 -0.06 -12.36
CA GLN A 91 -5.83 0.21 -12.75
C GLN A 91 -4.90 -0.93 -12.36
N VAL A 92 -5.03 -1.43 -11.15
CA VAL A 92 -4.17 -2.50 -10.66
C VAL A 92 -4.39 -3.77 -11.45
N VAL A 93 -5.64 -4.12 -11.73
CA VAL A 93 -5.95 -5.32 -12.52
C VAL A 93 -5.34 -5.22 -13.91
N GLU A 94 -5.46 -4.07 -14.55
CA GLU A 94 -4.88 -3.85 -15.87
C GLU A 94 -3.36 -4.00 -15.85
N LEU A 95 -2.71 -3.44 -14.84
CA LEU A 95 -1.26 -3.56 -14.72
C LEU A 95 -0.83 -5.00 -14.47
N LEU A 96 -1.55 -5.72 -13.62
CA LEU A 96 -1.22 -7.12 -13.34
C LEU A 96 -1.37 -7.98 -14.57
N ASN A 97 -2.39 -7.73 -15.40
CA ASN A 97 -2.65 -8.53 -16.58
C ASN A 97 -1.75 -8.16 -17.75
N GLY A 98 -1.35 -6.90 -17.86
CA GLY A 98 -0.66 -6.41 -19.06
C GLY A 98 0.84 -6.29 -18.92
N ASN A 99 1.35 -5.95 -17.76
CA ASN A 99 2.74 -5.55 -17.61
C ASN A 99 3.61 -6.47 -16.79
N LEU A 100 3.02 -7.29 -15.94
CA LEU A 100 3.81 -8.08 -15.00
C LEU A 100 4.05 -9.51 -15.47
N GLY A 101 3.62 -9.83 -16.67
CA GLY A 101 3.80 -11.17 -17.21
C GLY A 101 3.06 -12.22 -16.38
N PRO A 102 3.34 -13.50 -16.61
CA PRO A 102 2.65 -14.55 -15.89
C PRO A 102 3.02 -14.50 -14.40
N HIS A 103 2.05 -14.32 -13.58
CA HIS A 103 2.21 -14.35 -12.15
C HIS A 103 2.09 -15.80 -11.68
N THR A 104 3.08 -16.28 -10.99
CA THR A 104 3.16 -17.69 -10.65
C THR A 104 2.43 -18.05 -9.37
N GLY A 105 1.88 -17.12 -8.67
CA GLY A 105 1.18 -17.40 -7.43
C GLY A 105 -0.01 -16.49 -7.24
N PRO A 106 -0.90 -16.83 -6.32
CA PRO A 106 -2.04 -15.97 -6.02
C PRO A 106 -1.60 -14.68 -5.36
N VAL A 107 -2.30 -13.60 -5.69
CA VAL A 107 -2.13 -12.34 -5.01
C VAL A 107 -3.33 -12.12 -4.12
N ALA A 108 -3.10 -12.01 -2.83
CA ALA A 108 -4.17 -11.69 -1.90
C ALA A 108 -4.48 -10.20 -1.99
N VAL A 109 -5.72 -9.87 -2.24
CA VAL A 109 -6.15 -8.47 -2.35
C VAL A 109 -7.06 -8.17 -1.18
N ILE A 110 -6.65 -7.19 -0.38
CA ILE A 110 -7.40 -6.79 0.80
C ILE A 110 -7.90 -5.37 0.56
N VAL A 111 -9.20 -5.18 0.69
CA VAL A 111 -9.82 -3.87 0.50
C VAL A 111 -10.06 -3.26 1.86
N SER A 112 -9.47 -2.09 2.08
CA SER A 112 -9.64 -1.35 3.31
C SER A 112 -9.91 0.11 2.95
N LYS A 113 -10.98 0.65 3.43
CA LYS A 113 -11.41 2.01 3.07
C LYS A 113 -12.02 2.74 4.24
N GLY A 114 -11.48 2.58 5.43
CA GLY A 114 -12.08 3.16 6.61
C GLY A 114 -13.40 2.50 6.95
N ILE A 115 -13.58 1.25 6.53
CA ILE A 115 -14.77 0.48 6.83
C ILE A 115 -14.83 0.24 8.33
N LYS A 116 -16.02 0.29 8.87
CA LYS A 116 -16.21 -0.06 10.28
C LYS A 116 -15.81 -1.51 10.48
N VAL A 117 -15.18 -1.77 11.61
CA VAL A 117 -14.69 -3.10 11.92
C VAL A 117 -15.81 -4.14 11.83
N ASP A 118 -17.00 -3.80 12.26
CA ASP A 118 -18.14 -4.71 12.20
C ASP A 118 -18.52 -5.09 10.77
N SER A 119 -18.17 -4.27 9.79
CA SER A 119 -18.41 -4.60 8.39
C SER A 119 -17.48 -5.67 7.86
N LEU A 120 -16.36 -5.88 8.54
CA LEU A 120 -15.37 -6.87 8.12
C LEU A 120 -15.66 -8.25 8.72
N LEU A 121 -16.51 -8.27 9.68
CA LEU A 121 -16.85 -9.48 10.40
C LEU A 121 -18.13 -10.08 9.84
#